data_f11aa731532c382d5ee5e953e4a0ac15
#
_entry.id   f11aa731532c382d5ee5e953e4a0ac15
#
_cell.length_a   1.000
_cell.length_b   1.000
_cell.length_c   1.000
_cell.angle_alpha   90.00
_cell.angle_beta   90.00
_cell.angle_gamma   90.00
#
_symmetry.space_group_name_H-M   'P 1'
#
loop_
_entity.id
_entity.type
_entity.pdbx_description
1 polymer ?
#
loop_
_entity_poly.entity_id
_entity_poly.type
_entity_poly.pdbx_seq_one_letter_code
_entity_poly.pdbx_strand_id
1 'polypeptide(L)'
;EDKVALVDALSDCGYAKIEVTAFVSPKAIPMLRDAEEVSIRTRRARGEEHTVLVPTQRGAERGREARSDELNLVMSASEIHNLANLRMPRDKSFAALAAVIRSVDGRVPVNVSLSTSFGCPMAGEVPQDEVLAWAARFADLGVRGLTICDTTGMAHPAQVARMCEALQQRFAQLQLTLHFHNTRGMGLANALAALNAGIDRFDASLGGLGGCPYAPGASGNICTGDLVHMFQRMGQATGVDLDQLLQCAASLPELVGHEVPGSVLKAGKADREEHPGARISVR
;
A
#
# COMPACT_ATOMS: atom_id res chain seq x y z
N GLU A 1 -8.81 -9.83 18.50
CA GLU A 1 -9.45 -8.60 18.97
C GLU A 1 -8.67 -7.36 18.52
N ASP A 2 -7.37 -7.26 18.77
CA ASP A 2 -6.55 -6.06 18.51
C ASP A 2 -6.57 -5.61 17.06
N LYS A 3 -6.55 -6.54 16.08
CA LYS A 3 -6.66 -6.22 14.67
C LYS A 3 -8.00 -5.55 14.32
N VAL A 4 -9.10 -6.07 14.89
CA VAL A 4 -10.44 -5.49 14.66
C VAL A 4 -10.51 -4.10 15.28
N ALA A 5 -10.07 -3.95 16.53
CA ALA A 5 -10.06 -2.66 17.21
C ALA A 5 -9.21 -1.61 16.48
N LEU A 6 -8.04 -2.02 15.94
CA LEU A 6 -7.19 -1.12 15.17
C LEU A 6 -7.84 -0.67 13.86
N VAL A 7 -8.44 -1.59 13.09
CA VAL A 7 -9.13 -1.24 11.84
C VAL A 7 -10.34 -0.36 12.11
N ASP A 8 -11.12 -0.66 13.16
CA ASP A 8 -12.27 0.16 13.56
C ASP A 8 -11.87 1.59 13.96
N ALA A 9 -10.74 1.73 14.66
CA ALA A 9 -10.20 3.05 15.00
C ALA A 9 -9.71 3.81 13.74
N LEU A 10 -9.10 3.10 12.78
CA LEU A 10 -8.68 3.69 11.51
C LEU A 10 -9.85 4.11 10.63
N SER A 11 -10.98 3.39 10.68
CA SER A 11 -12.20 3.76 9.95
C SER A 11 -12.76 5.12 10.40
N ASP A 12 -12.49 5.54 11.63
CA ASP A 12 -12.87 6.87 12.12
C ASP A 12 -11.92 7.98 11.66
N CYS A 13 -10.75 7.64 11.12
CA CYS A 13 -9.75 8.62 10.68
C CYS A 13 -10.05 9.25 9.30
N GLY A 14 -11.09 8.81 8.58
CA GLY A 14 -11.48 9.40 7.29
C GLY A 14 -10.74 8.83 6.08
N TYR A 15 -10.24 7.60 6.15
CA TYR A 15 -9.68 6.92 4.99
C TYR A 15 -10.72 6.67 3.90
N ALA A 16 -10.32 6.82 2.64
CA ALA A 16 -11.14 6.39 1.52
C ALA A 16 -11.12 4.86 1.35
N LYS A 17 -9.99 4.23 1.73
CA LYS A 17 -9.80 2.78 1.60
C LYS A 17 -8.82 2.26 2.66
N ILE A 18 -9.12 1.08 3.22
CA ILE A 18 -8.22 0.34 4.12
C ILE A 18 -7.99 -1.07 3.56
N GLU A 19 -6.73 -1.49 3.38
CA GLU A 19 -6.40 -2.90 3.17
C GLU A 19 -6.35 -3.59 4.54
N VAL A 20 -7.44 -4.29 4.87
CA VAL A 20 -7.69 -4.80 6.23
C VAL A 20 -6.97 -6.10 6.54
N THR A 21 -6.73 -6.94 5.53
CA THR A 21 -6.09 -8.25 5.69
C THR A 21 -5.64 -8.85 4.36
N ALA A 22 -5.03 -10.04 4.42
CA ALA A 22 -4.67 -10.81 3.24
C ALA A 22 -5.18 -12.27 3.35
N PHE A 23 -5.85 -12.75 2.31
CA PHE A 23 -6.36 -14.12 2.23
C PHE A 23 -5.30 -15.07 1.66
N VAL A 24 -4.17 -15.15 2.34
CA VAL A 24 -3.07 -16.07 2.06
C VAL A 24 -3.27 -17.41 2.76
N SER A 25 -2.42 -18.39 2.46
CA SER A 25 -2.43 -19.67 3.18
C SER A 25 -2.01 -19.48 4.64
N PRO A 26 -2.83 -19.91 5.62
CA PRO A 26 -2.45 -19.88 7.03
C PRO A 26 -1.19 -20.71 7.36
N LYS A 27 -0.86 -21.69 6.52
CA LYS A 27 0.39 -22.45 6.66
C LYS A 27 1.62 -21.63 6.26
N ALA A 28 1.46 -20.71 5.31
CA ALA A 28 2.55 -19.84 4.87
C ALA A 28 2.72 -18.65 5.82
N ILE A 29 1.61 -18.03 6.26
CA ILE A 29 1.62 -16.87 7.16
C ILE A 29 0.58 -17.12 8.28
N PRO A 30 0.99 -17.77 9.39
CA PRO A 30 0.07 -18.11 10.49
C PRO A 30 -0.62 -16.91 11.14
N MET A 31 -0.01 -15.71 11.08
CA MET A 31 -0.57 -14.49 11.64
C MET A 31 -1.80 -13.97 10.88
N LEU A 32 -2.08 -14.50 9.68
CA LEU A 32 -3.25 -14.15 8.85
C LEU A 32 -4.31 -15.26 8.83
N ARG A 33 -4.27 -16.21 9.78
CA ARG A 33 -5.25 -17.30 9.88
C ARG A 33 -6.67 -16.84 10.17
N ASP A 34 -6.81 -15.67 10.77
CA ASP A 34 -8.05 -15.03 11.21
C ASP A 34 -8.58 -13.97 10.20
N ALA A 35 -8.09 -14.02 8.95
CA ALA A 35 -8.40 -13.02 7.93
C ALA A 35 -9.91 -12.85 7.67
N GLU A 36 -10.69 -13.96 7.62
CA GLU A 36 -12.14 -13.90 7.46
C GLU A 36 -12.81 -13.21 8.64
N GLU A 37 -12.43 -13.60 9.85
CA GLU A 37 -13.01 -13.06 11.08
C GLU A 37 -12.72 -11.55 11.18
N VAL A 38 -11.50 -11.11 10.90
CA VAL A 38 -11.13 -9.71 10.87
C VAL A 38 -11.96 -8.96 9.83
N SER A 39 -12.03 -9.45 8.60
CA SER A 39 -12.76 -8.78 7.51
C SER A 39 -14.27 -8.67 7.79
N ILE A 40 -14.87 -9.68 8.44
CA ILE A 40 -16.32 -9.68 8.74
C ILE A 40 -16.65 -8.79 9.94
N ARG A 41 -15.78 -8.73 10.95
CA ARG A 41 -16.04 -8.05 12.22
C ARG A 41 -15.72 -6.57 12.19
N THR A 42 -14.80 -6.14 11.33
CA THR A 42 -14.46 -4.73 11.20
C THR A 42 -15.60 -3.92 10.62
N ARG A 43 -15.86 -2.76 11.23
CA ARG A 43 -16.85 -1.82 10.72
C ARG A 43 -16.26 -0.94 9.62
N ARG A 44 -17.11 -0.38 8.80
CA ARG A 44 -16.77 0.60 7.75
C ARG A 44 -17.37 1.95 8.06
N ALA A 45 -16.60 3.00 7.91
CA ALA A 45 -17.15 4.34 7.88
C ALA A 45 -17.93 4.57 6.57
N ARG A 46 -18.79 5.57 6.56
CA ARG A 46 -19.59 5.90 5.36
C ARG A 46 -18.68 6.37 4.22
N GLY A 47 -18.69 5.64 3.11
CA GLY A 47 -17.89 5.96 1.93
C GLY A 47 -16.49 5.35 1.93
N GLU A 48 -16.12 4.62 2.97
CA GLU A 48 -14.88 3.85 3.05
C GLU A 48 -15.01 2.49 2.34
N GLU A 49 -13.97 2.06 1.67
CA GLU A 49 -13.86 0.73 1.07
C GLU A 49 -12.87 -0.14 1.85
N HIS A 50 -13.25 -1.39 2.14
CA HIS A 50 -12.32 -2.40 2.63
C HIS A 50 -11.79 -3.24 1.48
N THR A 51 -10.49 -3.16 1.24
CA THR A 51 -9.79 -4.03 0.29
C THR A 51 -9.05 -5.16 1.02
N VAL A 52 -8.83 -6.25 0.32
CA VAL A 52 -8.08 -7.41 0.84
C VAL A 52 -7.12 -7.94 -0.21
N LEU A 53 -5.90 -8.30 0.22
CA LEU A 53 -4.94 -8.90 -0.68
C LEU A 53 -5.26 -10.39 -0.89
N VAL A 54 -5.35 -10.80 -2.16
CA VAL A 54 -5.67 -12.17 -2.55
C VAL A 54 -4.70 -12.68 -3.63
N PRO A 55 -3.81 -13.62 -3.32
CA PRO A 55 -2.83 -14.13 -4.28
C PRO A 55 -3.35 -15.31 -5.12
N THR A 56 -4.53 -15.85 -4.81
CA THR A 56 -5.03 -17.10 -5.42
C THR A 56 -6.54 -17.08 -5.61
N GLN A 57 -7.03 -17.96 -6.49
CA GLN A 57 -8.48 -18.20 -6.70
C GLN A 57 -9.22 -18.46 -5.39
N ARG A 58 -8.68 -19.34 -4.53
CA ARG A 58 -9.28 -19.64 -3.22
C ARG A 58 -9.29 -18.42 -2.29
N GLY A 59 -8.24 -17.61 -2.35
CA GLY A 59 -8.20 -16.34 -1.61
C GLY A 59 -9.29 -15.37 -2.06
N ALA A 60 -9.54 -15.28 -3.37
CA ALA A 60 -10.58 -14.43 -3.92
C ALA A 60 -12.00 -14.90 -3.52
N GLU A 61 -12.25 -16.20 -3.50
CA GLU A 61 -13.52 -16.78 -3.02
C GLU A 61 -13.76 -16.42 -1.56
N ARG A 62 -12.76 -16.63 -0.69
CA ARG A 62 -12.80 -16.25 0.74
C ARG A 62 -13.01 -14.75 0.94
N GLY A 63 -12.29 -13.90 0.20
CA GLY A 63 -12.43 -12.45 0.27
C GLY A 63 -13.84 -11.97 -0.10
N ARG A 64 -14.43 -12.57 -1.13
CA ARG A 64 -15.83 -12.32 -1.50
C ARG A 64 -16.82 -12.75 -0.41
N GLU A 65 -16.65 -13.94 0.15
CA GLU A 65 -17.49 -14.44 1.24
C GLU A 65 -17.39 -13.55 2.47
N ALA A 66 -16.21 -12.98 2.73
CA ALA A 66 -15.97 -12.01 3.79
C ALA A 66 -16.44 -10.58 3.47
N ARG A 67 -17.16 -10.37 2.34
CA ARG A 67 -17.77 -9.09 1.93
C ARG A 67 -16.77 -7.95 1.73
N SER A 68 -15.59 -8.26 1.19
CA SER A 68 -14.63 -7.25 0.79
C SER A 68 -15.17 -6.39 -0.37
N ASP A 69 -14.93 -5.09 -0.33
CA ASP A 69 -15.41 -4.15 -1.36
C ASP A 69 -14.51 -4.17 -2.60
N GLU A 70 -13.25 -4.60 -2.44
CA GLU A 70 -12.29 -4.76 -3.53
C GLU A 70 -11.33 -5.91 -3.23
N LEU A 71 -10.89 -6.61 -4.28
CA LEU A 71 -9.82 -7.59 -4.22
C LEU A 71 -8.54 -6.98 -4.79
N ASN A 72 -7.45 -6.98 -4.01
CA ASN A 72 -6.13 -6.56 -4.47
C ASN A 72 -5.31 -7.80 -4.83
N LEU A 73 -5.00 -7.96 -6.12
CA LEU A 73 -4.14 -9.02 -6.64
C LEU A 73 -2.70 -8.52 -6.71
N VAL A 74 -1.72 -9.43 -6.65
CA VAL A 74 -0.32 -9.04 -6.67
C VAL A 74 0.52 -9.94 -7.57
N MET A 75 1.37 -9.33 -8.40
CA MET A 75 2.52 -9.97 -9.04
C MET A 75 3.68 -9.01 -9.19
N SER A 76 4.87 -9.54 -9.47
CA SER A 76 6.06 -8.70 -9.65
C SER A 76 6.33 -8.41 -11.11
N ALA A 77 6.75 -7.18 -11.42
CA ALA A 77 7.26 -6.82 -12.73
C ALA A 77 8.61 -7.52 -13.03
N SER A 78 9.42 -7.79 -12.00
CA SER A 78 10.66 -8.57 -12.11
C SER A 78 10.40 -10.07 -12.09
N GLU A 79 10.91 -10.80 -13.10
CA GLU A 79 10.79 -12.27 -13.18
C GLU A 79 11.41 -12.98 -11.98
N ILE A 80 12.65 -12.60 -11.62
CA ILE A 80 13.35 -13.24 -10.52
C ILE A 80 12.67 -12.99 -9.16
N HIS A 81 12.13 -11.79 -8.95
CA HIS A 81 11.37 -11.49 -7.74
C HIS A 81 10.04 -12.24 -7.74
N ASN A 82 9.36 -12.37 -8.89
CA ASN A 82 8.12 -13.12 -8.98
C ASN A 82 8.34 -14.61 -8.67
N LEU A 83 9.43 -15.20 -9.19
CA LEU A 83 9.86 -16.57 -8.87
C LEU A 83 10.15 -16.75 -7.37
N ALA A 84 10.84 -15.79 -6.75
CA ALA A 84 11.16 -15.86 -5.32
C ALA A 84 9.90 -15.71 -4.44
N ASN A 85 9.01 -14.78 -4.77
CA ASN A 85 7.85 -14.43 -3.96
C ASN A 85 6.65 -15.35 -4.20
N LEU A 86 6.29 -15.62 -5.46
CA LEU A 86 5.12 -16.40 -5.83
C LEU A 86 5.45 -17.83 -6.27
N ARG A 87 6.74 -18.19 -6.36
CA ARG A 87 7.25 -19.50 -6.78
C ARG A 87 6.79 -19.93 -8.17
N MET A 88 6.54 -18.97 -9.06
CA MET A 88 6.13 -19.21 -10.43
C MET A 88 6.61 -18.11 -11.37
N PRO A 89 6.81 -18.40 -12.67
CA PRO A 89 7.11 -17.38 -13.68
C PRO A 89 5.98 -16.36 -13.82
N ARG A 90 6.30 -15.13 -14.23
CA ARG A 90 5.32 -14.05 -14.41
C ARG A 90 4.14 -14.41 -15.30
N ASP A 91 4.37 -15.08 -16.42
CA ASP A 91 3.28 -15.49 -17.33
C ASP A 91 2.31 -16.49 -16.68
N LYS A 92 2.81 -17.38 -15.82
CA LYS A 92 1.94 -18.28 -15.02
C LYS A 92 1.20 -17.50 -13.93
N SER A 93 1.86 -16.57 -13.26
CA SER A 93 1.20 -15.66 -12.31
C SER A 93 0.09 -14.87 -12.98
N PHE A 94 0.38 -14.24 -14.13
CA PHE A 94 -0.61 -13.53 -14.91
C PHE A 94 -1.80 -14.41 -15.31
N ALA A 95 -1.54 -15.62 -15.83
CA ALA A 95 -2.61 -16.54 -16.23
C ALA A 95 -3.51 -16.94 -15.04
N ALA A 96 -2.91 -17.18 -13.86
CA ALA A 96 -3.65 -17.49 -12.64
C ALA A 96 -4.49 -16.29 -12.17
N LEU A 97 -3.91 -15.09 -12.14
CA LEU A 97 -4.63 -13.87 -11.75
C LEU A 97 -5.71 -13.49 -12.76
N ALA A 98 -5.47 -13.67 -14.06
CA ALA A 98 -6.47 -13.49 -15.09
C ALA A 98 -7.67 -14.46 -14.91
N ALA A 99 -7.42 -15.69 -14.46
CA ALA A 99 -8.51 -16.61 -14.11
C ALA A 99 -9.31 -16.10 -12.90
N VAL A 100 -8.65 -15.55 -11.88
CA VAL A 100 -9.31 -14.90 -10.74
C VAL A 100 -10.19 -13.75 -11.22
N ILE A 101 -9.64 -12.82 -12.01
CA ILE A 101 -10.37 -11.65 -12.52
C ILE A 101 -11.63 -12.09 -13.28
N ARG A 102 -11.51 -13.04 -14.18
CA ARG A 102 -12.67 -13.60 -14.92
C ARG A 102 -13.70 -14.28 -14.02
N SER A 103 -13.26 -14.99 -12.97
CA SER A 103 -14.17 -15.69 -12.04
C SER A 103 -14.97 -14.74 -11.15
N VAL A 104 -14.45 -13.57 -10.88
CA VAL A 104 -15.16 -12.52 -10.13
C VAL A 104 -16.28 -11.92 -10.97
N ASP A 105 -16.14 -11.88 -12.29
CA ASP A 105 -17.17 -11.50 -13.26
C ASP A 105 -17.81 -10.12 -12.93
N GLY A 106 -16.98 -9.14 -12.58
CA GLY A 106 -17.41 -7.78 -12.25
C GLY A 106 -18.21 -7.63 -10.94
N ARG A 107 -18.46 -8.72 -10.21
CA ARG A 107 -19.24 -8.68 -8.95
C ARG A 107 -18.53 -7.98 -7.80
N VAL A 108 -17.21 -8.01 -7.82
CA VAL A 108 -16.36 -7.26 -6.88
C VAL A 108 -15.26 -6.61 -7.71
N PRO A 109 -14.99 -5.30 -7.52
CA PRO A 109 -13.89 -4.63 -8.18
C PRO A 109 -12.55 -5.30 -7.90
N VAL A 110 -11.65 -5.24 -8.87
CA VAL A 110 -10.30 -5.79 -8.74
C VAL A 110 -9.28 -4.70 -8.98
N ASN A 111 -8.34 -4.56 -8.05
CA ASN A 111 -7.09 -3.83 -8.22
C ASN A 111 -5.94 -4.80 -8.44
N VAL A 112 -4.90 -4.38 -9.15
CA VAL A 112 -3.68 -5.19 -9.30
C VAL A 112 -2.46 -4.38 -8.88
N SER A 113 -1.72 -4.91 -7.91
CA SER A 113 -0.44 -4.37 -7.46
C SER A 113 0.72 -4.99 -8.24
N LEU A 114 1.45 -4.16 -9.00
CA LEU A 114 2.67 -4.54 -9.70
C LEU A 114 3.88 -4.23 -8.82
N SER A 115 4.41 -5.25 -8.16
CA SER A 115 5.59 -5.15 -7.30
C SER A 115 6.86 -4.92 -8.11
N THR A 116 7.89 -4.33 -7.49
CA THR A 116 9.21 -4.07 -8.10
C THR A 116 9.19 -3.23 -9.38
N SER A 117 8.21 -2.35 -9.51
CA SER A 117 8.01 -1.55 -10.74
C SER A 117 9.08 -0.48 -10.96
N PHE A 118 9.85 -0.13 -9.95
CA PHE A 118 10.91 0.89 -10.02
C PHE A 118 12.32 0.31 -9.88
N GLY A 119 12.43 -0.98 -9.64
CA GLY A 119 13.69 -1.68 -9.45
C GLY A 119 13.51 -2.94 -8.61
N CYS A 120 14.44 -3.87 -8.78
CA CYS A 120 14.45 -5.17 -8.10
C CYS A 120 15.82 -5.40 -7.45
N PRO A 121 15.89 -5.76 -6.16
CA PRO A 121 17.17 -5.98 -5.47
C PRO A 121 17.97 -7.15 -6.05
N MET A 122 17.30 -8.05 -6.78
CA MET A 122 17.94 -9.24 -7.39
C MET A 122 18.25 -9.07 -8.89
N ALA A 123 17.48 -8.22 -9.60
CA ALA A 123 17.63 -8.00 -11.04
C ALA A 123 18.21 -6.62 -11.38
N GLY A 124 18.26 -5.68 -10.42
CA GLY A 124 18.63 -4.30 -10.67
C GLY A 124 17.49 -3.49 -11.28
N GLU A 125 17.76 -2.81 -12.38
CA GLU A 125 16.78 -2.00 -13.09
C GLU A 125 15.64 -2.85 -13.66
N VAL A 126 14.41 -2.34 -13.54
CA VAL A 126 13.21 -2.88 -14.21
C VAL A 126 12.76 -1.85 -15.22
N PRO A 127 12.81 -2.15 -16.54
CA PRO A 127 12.47 -1.21 -17.58
C PRO A 127 11.02 -0.72 -17.47
N GLN A 128 10.81 0.59 -17.62
CA GLN A 128 9.47 1.19 -17.55
C GLN A 128 8.50 0.55 -18.56
N ASP A 129 8.97 0.29 -19.79
CA ASP A 129 8.13 -0.29 -20.84
C ASP A 129 7.66 -1.72 -20.49
N GLU A 130 8.45 -2.46 -19.74
CA GLU A 130 8.06 -3.78 -19.24
C GLU A 130 6.93 -3.69 -18.19
N VAL A 131 7.03 -2.72 -17.28
CA VAL A 131 5.96 -2.43 -16.31
C VAL A 131 4.67 -2.02 -17.02
N LEU A 132 4.78 -1.11 -18.00
CA LEU A 132 3.64 -0.65 -18.79
C LEU A 132 3.01 -1.77 -19.63
N ALA A 133 3.82 -2.71 -20.12
CA ALA A 133 3.30 -3.88 -20.84
C ALA A 133 2.49 -4.80 -19.95
N TRP A 134 2.94 -5.05 -18.70
CA TRP A 134 2.15 -5.80 -17.71
C TRP A 134 0.89 -5.05 -17.31
N ALA A 135 1.00 -3.75 -17.07
CA ALA A 135 -0.15 -2.89 -16.76
C ALA A 135 -1.24 -2.97 -17.86
N ALA A 136 -0.83 -2.92 -19.14
CA ALA A 136 -1.76 -3.04 -20.27
C ALA A 136 -2.48 -4.40 -20.28
N ARG A 137 -1.77 -5.49 -20.05
CA ARG A 137 -2.37 -6.82 -20.00
C ARG A 137 -3.45 -6.95 -18.91
N PHE A 138 -3.27 -6.31 -17.76
CA PHE A 138 -4.29 -6.27 -16.69
C PHE A 138 -5.42 -5.30 -17.01
N ALA A 139 -5.12 -4.15 -17.61
CA ALA A 139 -6.13 -3.21 -18.07
C ALA A 139 -7.11 -3.84 -19.07
N ASP A 140 -6.59 -4.66 -20.00
CA ASP A 140 -7.39 -5.41 -20.98
C ASP A 140 -8.33 -6.46 -20.35
N LEU A 141 -8.05 -6.87 -19.10
CA LEU A 141 -8.95 -7.76 -18.34
C LEU A 141 -10.05 -6.99 -17.59
N GLY A 142 -10.10 -5.66 -17.69
CA GLY A 142 -11.15 -4.85 -17.08
C GLY A 142 -10.99 -4.63 -15.58
N VAL A 143 -9.75 -4.60 -15.05
CA VAL A 143 -9.51 -4.25 -13.65
C VAL A 143 -9.93 -2.79 -13.37
N ARG A 144 -10.35 -2.50 -12.14
CA ARG A 144 -10.72 -1.15 -11.72
C ARG A 144 -9.50 -0.25 -11.54
N GLY A 145 -8.40 -0.81 -11.07
CA GLY A 145 -7.21 -0.03 -10.74
C GLY A 145 -5.92 -0.82 -10.82
N LEU A 146 -4.84 -0.05 -10.81
CA LEU A 146 -3.46 -0.55 -10.76
C LEU A 146 -2.73 0.18 -9.63
N THR A 147 -2.01 -0.58 -8.80
CA THR A 147 -1.06 -0.03 -7.84
C THR A 147 0.36 -0.30 -8.33
N ILE A 148 1.13 0.75 -8.55
CA ILE A 148 2.52 0.66 -9.03
C ILE A 148 3.45 0.79 -7.84
N CYS A 149 4.22 -0.28 -7.55
CA CYS A 149 4.89 -0.43 -6.28
C CYS A 149 6.40 -0.29 -6.35
N ASP A 150 6.94 0.58 -5.54
CA ASP A 150 8.36 0.62 -5.16
C ASP A 150 8.61 -0.30 -3.95
N THR A 151 8.47 -1.59 -4.18
CA THR A 151 8.44 -2.64 -3.15
C THR A 151 9.66 -2.68 -2.24
N THR A 152 10.79 -2.17 -2.70
CA THR A 152 12.07 -2.23 -1.97
C THR A 152 12.75 -0.87 -1.79
N GLY A 153 12.04 0.21 -2.09
CA GLY A 153 12.52 1.58 -1.92
C GLY A 153 13.72 1.90 -2.82
N MET A 154 13.65 1.51 -4.09
CA MET A 154 14.68 1.75 -5.10
C MET A 154 14.36 2.94 -6.02
N ALA A 155 13.10 3.41 -6.01
CA ALA A 155 12.65 4.53 -6.80
C ALA A 155 13.32 5.84 -6.41
N HIS A 156 13.44 6.73 -7.40
CA HIS A 156 13.83 8.13 -7.18
C HIS A 156 12.85 9.08 -7.91
N PRO A 157 12.70 10.35 -7.47
CA PRO A 157 11.66 11.25 -7.93
C PRO A 157 11.55 11.43 -9.45
N ALA A 158 12.67 11.54 -10.15
CA ALA A 158 12.66 11.71 -11.60
C ALA A 158 12.18 10.45 -12.35
N GLN A 159 12.44 9.24 -11.82
CA GLN A 159 11.92 7.99 -12.36
C GLN A 159 10.40 7.90 -12.12
N VAL A 160 9.96 8.28 -10.92
CA VAL A 160 8.54 8.29 -10.55
C VAL A 160 7.75 9.23 -11.44
N ALA A 161 8.22 10.47 -11.66
CA ALA A 161 7.55 11.43 -12.53
C ALA A 161 7.31 10.86 -13.93
N ARG A 162 8.35 10.32 -14.57
CA ARG A 162 8.25 9.71 -15.91
C ARG A 162 7.27 8.53 -15.95
N MET A 163 7.30 7.67 -14.93
CA MET A 163 6.37 6.54 -14.83
C MET A 163 4.92 7.02 -14.72
N CYS A 164 4.66 8.00 -13.85
CA CYS A 164 3.33 8.57 -13.66
C CYS A 164 2.77 9.21 -14.93
N GLU A 165 3.59 10.00 -15.64
CA GLU A 165 3.21 10.58 -16.92
C GLU A 165 2.81 9.50 -17.94
N ALA A 166 3.62 8.45 -18.07
CA ALA A 166 3.35 7.36 -19.00
C ALA A 166 2.09 6.54 -18.61
N LEU A 167 1.87 6.33 -17.32
CA LEU A 167 0.67 5.65 -16.81
C LEU A 167 -0.60 6.45 -17.10
N GLN A 168 -0.60 7.75 -16.81
CA GLN A 168 -1.74 8.62 -17.09
C GLN A 168 -2.07 8.72 -18.58
N GLN A 169 -1.06 8.79 -19.43
CA GLN A 169 -1.26 8.81 -20.89
C GLN A 169 -1.93 7.52 -21.40
N ARG A 170 -1.61 6.37 -20.82
CA ARG A 170 -2.07 5.06 -21.30
C ARG A 170 -3.31 4.53 -20.59
N PHE A 171 -3.49 4.88 -19.29
CA PHE A 171 -4.47 4.25 -18.41
C PHE A 171 -5.28 5.27 -17.58
N ALA A 172 -5.57 6.46 -18.15
CA ALA A 172 -6.33 7.52 -17.47
C ALA A 172 -7.72 7.07 -16.97
N GLN A 173 -8.28 5.99 -17.53
CA GLN A 173 -9.56 5.43 -17.14
C GLN A 173 -9.50 4.55 -15.88
N LEU A 174 -8.28 4.17 -15.44
CA LEU A 174 -8.07 3.33 -14.27
C LEU A 174 -7.77 4.17 -13.04
N GLN A 175 -8.07 3.61 -11.87
CA GLN A 175 -7.58 4.15 -10.61
C GLN A 175 -6.08 3.82 -10.49
N LEU A 176 -5.23 4.84 -10.60
CA LEU A 176 -3.78 4.68 -10.48
C LEU A 176 -3.35 5.01 -9.05
N THR A 177 -2.82 4.04 -8.34
CA THR A 177 -2.30 4.19 -6.97
C THR A 177 -0.80 3.99 -6.96
N LEU A 178 -0.07 4.80 -6.19
CA LEU A 178 1.37 4.62 -5.97
C LEU A 178 1.62 4.09 -4.55
N HIS A 179 2.48 3.09 -4.49
CA HIS A 179 2.95 2.47 -3.25
C HIS A 179 4.46 2.64 -3.14
N PHE A 180 4.92 3.29 -2.08
CA PHE A 180 6.34 3.56 -1.87
C PHE A 180 6.86 2.98 -0.57
N HIS A 181 8.07 2.41 -0.62
CA HIS A 181 8.86 2.10 0.55
C HIS A 181 9.86 3.21 0.85
N ASN A 182 10.14 3.42 2.13
CA ASN A 182 11.07 4.45 2.60
C ASN A 182 12.47 3.91 2.92
N THR A 183 12.84 2.75 2.40
CA THR A 183 14.08 2.04 2.69
C THR A 183 15.34 2.89 2.54
N ARG A 184 15.36 3.82 1.59
CA ARG A 184 16.46 4.75 1.33
C ARG A 184 16.11 6.21 1.59
N GLY A 185 15.04 6.47 2.37
CA GLY A 185 14.62 7.83 2.75
C GLY A 185 14.02 8.66 1.61
N MET A 186 13.70 8.06 0.46
CA MET A 186 13.15 8.78 -0.70
C MET A 186 11.63 8.67 -0.82
N GLY A 187 10.95 7.94 0.05
CA GLY A 187 9.52 7.62 -0.09
C GLY A 187 8.63 8.85 -0.20
N LEU A 188 8.77 9.85 0.69
CA LEU A 188 7.98 11.08 0.63
C LEU A 188 8.35 11.97 -0.57
N ALA A 189 9.62 12.00 -0.96
CA ALA A 189 10.04 12.73 -2.17
C ALA A 189 9.45 12.09 -3.44
N ASN A 190 9.36 10.77 -3.47
CA ASN A 190 8.70 10.03 -4.54
C ASN A 190 7.19 10.29 -4.57
N ALA A 191 6.52 10.33 -3.41
CA ALA A 191 5.10 10.68 -3.31
C ALA A 191 4.84 12.11 -3.79
N LEU A 192 5.71 13.06 -3.45
CA LEU A 192 5.63 14.44 -3.96
C LEU A 192 5.81 14.49 -5.49
N ALA A 193 6.76 13.75 -6.04
CA ALA A 193 6.96 13.70 -7.50
C ALA A 193 5.75 13.11 -8.22
N ALA A 194 5.12 12.08 -7.66
CA ALA A 194 3.90 11.48 -8.19
C ALA A 194 2.71 12.45 -8.13
N LEU A 195 2.54 13.17 -7.00
CA LEU A 195 1.50 14.19 -6.85
C LEU A 195 1.67 15.31 -7.90
N ASN A 196 2.89 15.80 -8.08
CA ASN A 196 3.19 16.85 -9.08
C ASN A 196 2.97 16.36 -10.51
N ALA A 197 3.08 15.06 -10.77
CA ALA A 197 2.74 14.43 -12.04
C ALA A 197 1.23 14.10 -12.16
N GLY A 198 0.39 14.53 -11.19
CA GLY A 198 -1.06 14.42 -11.25
C GLY A 198 -1.65 13.12 -10.70
N ILE A 199 -0.87 12.30 -9.97
CA ILE A 199 -1.42 11.15 -9.24
C ILE A 199 -1.96 11.63 -7.89
N ASP A 200 -3.17 11.22 -7.56
CA ASP A 200 -3.89 11.62 -6.34
C ASP A 200 -4.17 10.44 -5.38
N ARG A 201 -3.73 9.23 -5.73
CA ARG A 201 -3.94 8.01 -4.94
C ARG A 201 -2.63 7.44 -4.46
N PHE A 202 -2.53 7.30 -3.15
CA PHE A 202 -1.36 6.74 -2.47
C PHE A 202 -1.83 5.73 -1.43
N ASP A 203 -1.13 4.63 -1.31
CA ASP A 203 -1.22 3.81 -0.12
C ASP A 203 0.03 3.99 0.76
N ALA A 204 -0.16 3.80 2.04
CA ALA A 204 0.88 3.96 3.05
C ALA A 204 0.51 3.10 4.25
N SER A 205 1.42 2.87 5.17
CA SER A 205 1.12 2.10 6.37
C SER A 205 1.12 2.96 7.63
N LEU A 206 0.27 2.56 8.58
CA LEU A 206 0.24 3.19 9.89
C LEU A 206 1.61 3.04 10.57
N GLY A 207 2.16 4.16 11.06
CA GLY A 207 3.48 4.20 11.68
C GLY A 207 4.66 3.88 10.76
N GLY A 208 4.44 3.63 9.46
CA GLY A 208 5.47 3.19 8.52
C GLY A 208 5.84 1.72 8.65
N LEU A 209 4.95 0.91 9.23
CA LEU A 209 5.15 -0.53 9.37
C LEU A 209 5.20 -1.25 8.02
N GLY A 210 5.70 -2.47 8.06
CA GLY A 210 5.85 -3.33 6.90
C GLY A 210 7.28 -3.32 6.36
N GLY A 211 7.72 -4.46 5.89
CA GLY A 211 9.04 -4.66 5.31
C GLY A 211 8.96 -5.60 4.13
N CYS A 212 10.09 -5.78 3.47
CA CYS A 212 10.24 -6.78 2.44
C CYS A 212 11.35 -7.74 2.84
N PRO A 213 11.12 -9.06 2.88
CA PRO A 213 12.16 -10.02 3.24
C PRO A 213 13.34 -10.00 2.25
N TYR A 214 13.14 -9.44 1.06
CA TYR A 214 14.17 -9.27 0.04
C TYR A 214 14.92 -7.92 0.10
N ALA A 215 14.63 -7.08 1.11
CA ALA A 215 15.32 -5.82 1.37
C ALA A 215 15.78 -5.76 2.83
N PRO A 216 16.89 -6.44 3.19
CA PRO A 216 17.43 -6.40 4.55
C PRO A 216 17.70 -4.95 4.99
N GLY A 217 17.28 -4.60 6.22
CA GLY A 217 17.40 -3.24 6.75
C GLY A 217 16.35 -2.25 6.20
N ALA A 218 15.34 -2.73 5.48
CA ALA A 218 14.23 -1.88 5.02
C ALA A 218 13.50 -1.27 6.22
N SER A 219 13.32 0.06 6.19
CA SER A 219 12.55 0.81 7.20
C SER A 219 11.03 0.62 7.07
N GLY A 220 10.57 -0.09 6.03
CA GLY A 220 9.15 -0.31 5.74
C GLY A 220 8.57 0.63 4.70
N ASN A 221 7.24 0.68 4.69
CA ASN A 221 6.47 1.58 3.85
C ASN A 221 6.70 3.06 4.22
N ILE A 222 6.29 3.99 3.36
CA ILE A 222 6.07 5.35 3.81
C ILE A 222 5.03 5.35 4.94
N CYS A 223 5.25 6.22 5.93
CA CYS A 223 4.33 6.36 7.06
C CYS A 223 3.13 7.21 6.65
N THR A 224 1.91 6.72 6.90
CA THR A 224 0.69 7.48 6.57
C THR A 224 0.65 8.82 7.30
N GLY A 225 1.04 8.87 8.58
CA GLY A 225 1.08 10.13 9.34
C GLY A 225 2.02 11.17 8.74
N ASP A 226 3.20 10.73 8.28
CA ASP A 226 4.19 11.60 7.64
C ASP A 226 3.69 12.09 6.26
N LEU A 227 3.07 11.20 5.47
CA LEU A 227 2.50 11.53 4.16
C LEU A 227 1.32 12.51 4.28
N VAL A 228 0.38 12.23 5.17
CA VAL A 228 -0.79 13.10 5.42
C VAL A 228 -0.34 14.47 5.92
N HIS A 229 0.61 14.51 6.88
CA HIS A 229 1.18 15.76 7.37
C HIS A 229 1.80 16.59 6.24
N MET A 230 2.63 15.98 5.41
CA MET A 230 3.26 16.63 4.26
C MET A 230 2.20 17.23 3.32
N PHE A 231 1.22 16.44 2.90
CA PHE A 231 0.19 16.90 1.97
C PHE A 231 -0.69 18.00 2.54
N GLN A 232 -1.12 17.88 3.81
CA GLN A 232 -1.89 18.93 4.47
C GLN A 232 -1.10 20.25 4.61
N ARG A 233 0.21 20.18 4.94
CA ARG A 233 1.09 21.36 4.97
C ARG A 233 1.28 22.02 3.60
N MET A 234 1.09 21.26 2.52
CA MET A 234 1.10 21.74 1.15
C MET A 234 -0.28 22.26 0.70
N GLY A 235 -1.29 22.26 1.57
CA GLY A 235 -2.66 22.69 1.23
C GLY A 235 -3.47 21.64 0.47
N GLN A 236 -3.04 20.37 0.44
CA GLN A 236 -3.79 19.29 -0.19
C GLN A 236 -4.79 18.69 0.81
N ALA A 237 -6.04 18.59 0.40
CA ALA A 237 -7.09 17.94 1.18
C ALA A 237 -6.92 16.41 1.10
N THR A 238 -6.55 15.77 2.19
CA THR A 238 -6.37 14.30 2.24
C THR A 238 -7.64 13.56 2.67
N GLY A 239 -8.58 14.26 3.30
CA GLY A 239 -9.75 13.65 3.95
C GLY A 239 -9.42 12.95 5.28
N VAL A 240 -8.16 12.78 5.63
CA VAL A 240 -7.72 12.06 6.84
C VAL A 240 -7.57 13.02 8.01
N ASP A 241 -8.18 12.68 9.15
CA ASP A 241 -7.94 13.35 10.43
C ASP A 241 -6.59 12.91 11.00
N LEU A 242 -5.60 13.78 10.89
CA LEU A 242 -4.23 13.48 11.32
C LEU A 242 -4.12 13.29 12.84
N ASP A 243 -4.94 13.99 13.65
CA ASP A 243 -4.88 13.86 15.11
C ASP A 243 -5.39 12.48 15.56
N GLN A 244 -6.52 12.04 15.02
CA GLN A 244 -7.03 10.70 15.27
C GLN A 244 -6.06 9.62 14.76
N LEU A 245 -5.49 9.83 13.57
CA LEU A 245 -4.50 8.91 12.99
C LEU A 245 -3.27 8.76 13.89
N LEU A 246 -2.73 9.86 14.43
CA LEU A 246 -1.58 9.82 15.34
C LEU A 246 -1.93 9.14 16.67
N GLN A 247 -3.16 9.30 17.18
CA GLN A 247 -3.64 8.56 18.36
C GLN A 247 -3.68 7.05 18.09
N CYS A 248 -4.19 6.62 16.92
CA CYS A 248 -4.15 5.21 16.53
C CYS A 248 -2.70 4.69 16.42
N ALA A 249 -1.80 5.49 15.81
CA ALA A 249 -0.41 5.10 15.63
C ALA A 249 0.37 5.00 16.96
N ALA A 250 -0.03 5.75 17.98
CA ALA A 250 0.62 5.74 19.29
C ALA A 250 0.53 4.38 20.01
N SER A 251 -0.47 3.56 19.70
CA SER A 251 -0.63 2.21 20.26
C SER A 251 0.24 1.14 19.57
N LEU A 252 0.79 1.44 18.40
CA LEU A 252 1.52 0.45 17.60
C LEU A 252 2.74 -0.15 18.30
N PRO A 253 3.64 0.62 18.96
CA PRO A 253 4.80 0.05 19.63
C PRO A 253 4.44 -1.05 20.64
N GLU A 254 3.35 -0.88 21.36
CA GLU A 254 2.84 -1.89 22.29
C GLU A 254 2.30 -3.12 21.54
N LEU A 255 1.52 -2.91 20.48
CA LEU A 255 0.92 -3.98 19.69
C LEU A 255 1.94 -4.85 18.95
N VAL A 256 3.00 -4.22 18.40
CA VAL A 256 4.01 -4.92 17.59
C VAL A 256 5.26 -5.30 18.37
N GLY A 257 5.45 -4.77 19.59
CA GLY A 257 6.59 -5.05 20.44
C GLY A 257 7.89 -4.34 20.07
N HIS A 258 7.85 -3.33 19.21
CA HIS A 258 9.01 -2.52 18.84
C HIS A 258 8.59 -1.12 18.38
N GLU A 259 9.55 -0.17 18.38
CA GLU A 259 9.34 1.18 17.87
C GLU A 259 8.98 1.19 16.37
N VAL A 260 8.16 2.18 15.97
CA VAL A 260 7.76 2.40 14.58
C VAL A 260 8.49 3.60 13.96
N PRO A 261 8.76 3.61 12.64
CA PRO A 261 9.60 4.63 12.02
C PRO A 261 8.96 6.02 11.88
N GLY A 262 7.64 6.18 12.01
CA GLY A 262 6.90 7.42 11.77
C GLY A 262 7.52 8.64 12.43
N SER A 263 7.88 9.66 11.64
CA SER A 263 8.57 10.87 12.12
C SER A 263 7.62 11.82 12.82
N VAL A 264 6.43 12.05 12.25
CA VAL A 264 5.43 12.96 12.83
C VAL A 264 4.85 12.39 14.13
N LEU A 265 4.75 11.06 14.26
CA LEU A 265 4.37 10.43 15.53
C LEU A 265 5.34 10.78 16.66
N LYS A 266 6.65 10.85 16.37
CA LYS A 266 7.70 11.14 17.35
C LYS A 266 7.88 12.63 17.63
N ALA A 267 7.89 13.44 16.58
CA ALA A 267 8.17 14.87 16.66
C ALA A 267 6.91 15.73 16.94
N GLY A 268 5.73 15.21 16.63
CA GLY A 268 4.50 16.00 16.60
C GLY A 268 4.32 16.76 15.28
N LYS A 269 3.15 17.40 15.14
CA LYS A 269 2.84 18.25 13.98
C LYS A 269 3.64 19.55 14.02
N ALA A 270 4.01 20.10 12.86
CA ALA A 270 4.80 21.33 12.74
C ALA A 270 4.07 22.62 13.20
N ASP A 271 2.74 22.55 13.35
CA ASP A 271 1.89 23.64 13.85
C ASP A 271 1.57 23.53 15.35
N ARG A 272 2.23 22.59 16.04
CA ARG A 272 2.10 22.47 17.49
C ARG A 272 2.75 23.69 18.16
N GLU A 273 1.96 24.52 18.85
CA GLU A 273 2.48 25.56 19.70
C GLU A 273 3.26 24.92 20.85
N GLU A 274 4.56 25.08 20.86
CA GLU A 274 5.38 24.71 22.01
C GLU A 274 5.11 25.71 23.14
N HIS A 275 4.62 25.24 24.26
CA HIS A 275 4.56 26.07 25.45
C HIS A 275 5.98 26.47 25.85
N PRO A 276 6.26 27.78 26.04
CA PRO A 276 7.58 28.25 26.47
C PRO A 276 7.88 27.73 27.88
N GLY A 277 8.53 26.60 27.96
CA GLY A 277 8.83 25.88 29.22
C GLY A 277 9.51 24.54 29.00
N ALA A 278 9.47 23.99 27.80
CA ALA A 278 10.22 22.79 27.46
C ALA A 278 11.71 23.14 27.32
N ARG A 279 12.50 22.79 28.33
CA ARG A 279 13.96 22.96 28.26
C ARG A 279 14.50 21.98 27.22
N ILE A 280 15.00 22.53 26.10
CA ILE A 280 15.78 21.77 25.13
C ILE A 280 17.10 21.42 25.81
N SER A 281 17.29 20.18 26.20
CA SER A 281 18.57 19.64 26.61
C SER A 281 19.29 19.15 25.35
N VAL A 282 20.18 19.98 24.82
CA VAL A 282 21.13 19.52 23.78
C VAL A 282 22.25 18.76 24.49
N ARG A 283 22.38 17.49 24.21
CA ARG A 283 23.52 16.65 24.59
C ARG A 283 24.38 16.38 23.37
#